data_bac2d4f5c06ab7b2894a1cc4f81aa629
#
_entry.id   bac2d4f5c06ab7b2894a1cc4f81aa629
#
_cell.length_a   1.000
_cell.length_b   1.000
_cell.length_c   1.000
_cell.angle_alpha   90.00
_cell.angle_beta   90.00
_cell.angle_gamma   90.00
#
_symmetry.space_group_name_H-M   'P 1'
#
loop_
_entity.id
_entity.type
_entity.pdbx_description
1 polymer ?
#
loop_
_entity_poly.entity_id
_entity_poly.type
_entity_poly.pdbx_seq_one_letter_code
_entity_poly.pdbx_strand_id
1 'polypeptide(L)'
;KIVQLGGFIMVCFERMSRIMDILTKRKIISTFQLEALMYCSTSTLRRDLIKLEKEGKIIRSHGEVRLVTTNNIEYAYDSRSHEETQGKQQIAETASTFLTDNQSIFIDSSSTCAALAPHLGTLQNLRVITNGIEIARRLNNYENITLFFCGGHIGYGTNSALGDFATSFINNFHADICFMSCRGLDRFGSYEAKYNQ
;
A
#
# COMPACT_ATOMS: atom_id res chain seq x y z
N LYS A 1 -45.06 11.15 19.30
CA LYS A 1 -45.28 11.22 17.83
C LYS A 1 -43.92 11.04 17.19
N ILE A 2 -43.63 9.83 16.77
CA ILE A 2 -42.44 9.47 15.99
C ILE A 2 -42.79 9.86 14.57
N VAL A 3 -42.12 10.88 14.02
CA VAL A 3 -42.16 11.19 12.60
C VAL A 3 -41.13 10.31 11.94
N GLN A 4 -41.58 9.25 11.31
CA GLN A 4 -40.79 8.32 10.51
C GLN A 4 -40.53 9.00 9.14
N LEU A 5 -39.42 9.75 9.02
CA LEU A 5 -38.84 10.13 7.75
C LEU A 5 -37.87 9.02 7.38
N GLY A 6 -38.12 8.38 6.24
CA GLY A 6 -37.36 7.24 5.72
C GLY A 6 -35.87 7.50 5.66
N GLY A 7 -35.15 7.17 6.74
CA GLY A 7 -33.71 7.24 6.83
C GLY A 7 -33.12 5.94 6.30
N PHE A 8 -32.64 5.95 5.08
CA PHE A 8 -31.68 4.95 4.61
C PHE A 8 -30.47 4.99 5.56
N ILE A 9 -30.29 3.97 6.39
CA ILE A 9 -29.06 3.77 7.15
C ILE A 9 -28.00 3.30 6.13
N MET A 10 -27.30 4.24 5.57
CA MET A 10 -26.17 3.95 4.68
C MET A 10 -25.05 3.30 5.50
N VAL A 11 -24.62 2.11 5.13
CA VAL A 11 -23.50 1.40 5.74
C VAL A 11 -22.21 2.23 5.53
N CYS A 12 -21.25 2.12 6.44
CA CYS A 12 -19.99 2.91 6.41
C CYS A 12 -19.28 2.84 5.02
N PHE A 13 -19.28 1.67 4.41
CA PHE A 13 -18.69 1.48 3.08
C PHE A 13 -19.41 2.28 1.98
N GLU A 14 -20.73 2.26 1.95
CA GLU A 14 -21.55 3.00 0.99
C GLU A 14 -21.40 4.52 1.16
N ARG A 15 -21.28 5.00 2.41
CA ARG A 15 -21.03 6.43 2.66
C ARG A 15 -19.67 6.87 2.13
N MET A 16 -18.62 6.08 2.40
CA MET A 16 -17.28 6.40 1.91
C MET A 16 -17.21 6.39 0.37
N SER A 17 -17.86 5.42 -0.28
CA SER A 17 -17.98 5.38 -1.73
C SER A 17 -18.67 6.65 -2.26
N ARG A 18 -19.78 7.06 -1.66
CA ARG A 18 -20.49 8.28 -2.06
C ARG A 18 -19.69 9.57 -1.85
N ILE A 19 -18.88 9.65 -0.77
CA ILE A 19 -17.95 10.75 -0.55
C ILE A 19 -16.93 10.81 -1.71
N MET A 20 -16.38 9.68 -2.10
CA MET A 20 -15.43 9.59 -3.21
C MET A 20 -16.05 9.97 -4.55
N ASP A 21 -17.29 9.56 -4.83
CA ASP A 21 -18.02 9.94 -6.03
C ASP A 21 -18.22 11.46 -6.13
N ILE A 22 -18.59 12.11 -5.02
CA ILE A 22 -18.73 13.57 -4.95
C ILE A 22 -17.38 14.25 -5.22
N LEU A 23 -16.32 13.76 -4.57
CA LEU A 23 -14.98 14.32 -4.72
C LEU A 23 -14.38 14.07 -6.11
N THR A 24 -14.70 12.96 -6.75
CA THR A 24 -14.26 12.68 -8.13
C THR A 24 -14.80 13.72 -9.09
N LYS A 25 -16.04 14.19 -8.89
CA LYS A 25 -16.68 15.22 -9.72
C LYS A 25 -16.23 16.64 -9.36
N ARG A 26 -16.08 16.94 -8.08
CA ARG A 26 -15.85 18.31 -7.60
C ARG A 26 -14.38 18.63 -7.30
N LYS A 27 -13.53 17.61 -7.11
CA LYS A 27 -12.11 17.70 -6.74
C LYS A 27 -11.86 18.32 -5.36
N ILE A 28 -12.59 19.35 -5.00
CA ILE A 28 -12.55 20.07 -3.72
C ILE A 28 -13.98 20.38 -3.28
N ILE A 29 -14.25 20.23 -1.98
CA ILE A 29 -15.53 20.59 -1.38
C ILE A 29 -15.32 21.01 0.07
N SER A 30 -16.10 21.98 0.59
CA SER A 30 -16.07 22.30 2.02
C SER A 30 -16.71 21.18 2.84
N THR A 31 -16.21 20.95 4.06
CA THR A 31 -16.78 19.95 4.99
C THR A 31 -18.26 20.23 5.25
N PHE A 32 -18.64 21.49 5.35
CA PHE A 32 -20.05 21.92 5.51
C PHE A 32 -20.93 21.51 4.32
N GLN A 33 -20.47 21.77 3.09
CA GLN A 33 -21.21 21.35 1.89
C GLN A 33 -21.30 19.84 1.76
N LEU A 34 -20.22 19.14 2.13
CA LEU A 34 -20.18 17.68 2.08
C LEU A 34 -21.16 17.08 3.11
N GLU A 35 -21.23 17.66 4.30
CA GLU A 35 -22.18 17.26 5.35
C GLU A 35 -23.65 17.40 4.87
N ALA A 36 -23.96 18.51 4.23
CA ALA A 36 -25.30 18.74 3.66
C ALA A 36 -25.67 17.70 2.58
N LEU A 37 -24.70 17.24 1.78
CA LEU A 37 -24.92 16.25 0.71
C LEU A 37 -24.99 14.79 1.23
N MET A 38 -24.38 14.53 2.40
CA MET A 38 -24.27 13.17 2.92
C MET A 38 -25.41 12.78 3.83
N TYR A 39 -26.25 13.73 4.26
CA TYR A 39 -27.37 13.47 5.18
C TYR A 39 -27.00 12.65 6.43
N CYS A 40 -25.80 12.86 6.97
CA CYS A 40 -25.30 12.18 8.16
C CYS A 40 -24.82 13.20 9.21
N SER A 41 -24.64 12.74 10.45
CA SER A 41 -24.14 13.64 11.50
C SER A 41 -22.69 14.05 11.26
N THR A 42 -22.30 15.25 11.70
CA THR A 42 -20.92 15.78 11.63
C THR A 42 -19.91 14.79 12.21
N SER A 43 -20.25 14.12 13.33
CA SER A 43 -19.37 13.13 13.97
C SER A 43 -19.16 11.88 13.12
N THR A 44 -20.19 11.47 12.38
CA THR A 44 -20.12 10.32 11.46
C THR A 44 -19.27 10.68 10.25
N LEU A 45 -19.55 11.83 9.62
CA LEU A 45 -18.77 12.33 8.48
C LEU A 45 -17.30 12.47 8.87
N ARG A 46 -17.01 13.06 10.03
CA ARG A 46 -15.64 13.24 10.52
C ARG A 46 -14.88 11.91 10.63
N ARG A 47 -15.52 10.85 11.14
CA ARG A 47 -14.89 9.52 11.22
C ARG A 47 -14.62 8.92 9.84
N ASP A 48 -15.57 9.04 8.92
CA ASP A 48 -15.40 8.54 7.55
C ASP A 48 -14.29 9.30 6.82
N LEU A 49 -14.21 10.63 6.99
CA LEU A 49 -13.14 11.46 6.43
C LEU A 49 -11.76 11.13 7.02
N ILE A 50 -11.68 10.88 8.34
CA ILE A 50 -10.41 10.44 8.97
C ILE A 50 -9.94 9.12 8.35
N LYS A 51 -10.87 8.20 8.08
CA LYS A 51 -10.53 6.92 7.46
C LYS A 51 -10.06 7.09 6.03
N LEU A 52 -10.77 7.86 5.21
CA LEU A 52 -10.36 8.17 3.84
C LEU A 52 -9.02 8.92 3.76
N GLU A 53 -8.72 9.79 4.72
CA GLU A 53 -7.44 10.49 4.80
C GLU A 53 -6.30 9.54 5.20
N LYS A 54 -6.53 8.62 6.16
CA LYS A 54 -5.59 7.55 6.49
C LYS A 54 -5.33 6.60 5.30
N GLU A 55 -6.34 6.38 4.47
CA GLU A 55 -6.22 5.62 3.22
C GLU A 55 -5.55 6.43 2.08
N GLY A 56 -5.14 7.68 2.35
CA GLY A 56 -4.49 8.55 1.36
C GLY A 56 -5.39 9.00 0.21
N LYS A 57 -6.71 8.78 0.31
CA LYS A 57 -7.66 9.11 -0.77
C LYS A 57 -8.04 10.58 -0.81
N ILE A 58 -7.95 11.26 0.33
CA ILE A 58 -8.30 12.67 0.49
C ILE A 58 -7.28 13.40 1.37
N ILE A 59 -7.26 14.72 1.25
CA ILE A 59 -6.54 15.64 2.14
C ILE A 59 -7.58 16.58 2.75
N ARG A 60 -7.47 16.81 4.08
CA ARG A 60 -8.30 17.78 4.80
C ARG A 60 -7.45 18.96 5.24
N SER A 61 -7.87 20.17 4.89
CA SER A 61 -7.20 21.41 5.29
C SER A 61 -8.22 22.54 5.43
N HIS A 62 -8.18 23.26 6.55
CA HIS A 62 -8.95 24.50 6.79
C HIS A 62 -10.47 24.38 6.49
N GLY A 63 -11.09 23.24 6.85
CA GLY A 63 -12.52 23.02 6.63
C GLY A 63 -12.88 22.56 5.21
N GLU A 64 -11.91 22.29 4.35
CA GLU A 64 -12.07 21.70 3.03
C GLU A 64 -11.61 20.25 2.98
N VAL A 65 -12.21 19.52 2.06
CA VAL A 65 -11.84 18.15 1.71
C VAL A 65 -11.47 18.16 0.22
N ARG A 66 -10.28 17.67 -0.10
CA ARG A 66 -9.76 17.59 -1.47
C ARG A 66 -9.54 16.14 -1.85
N LEU A 67 -9.97 15.80 -3.06
CA LEU A 67 -9.56 14.52 -3.64
C LEU A 67 -8.06 14.56 -3.90
N VAL A 68 -7.39 13.50 -3.52
CA VAL A 68 -6.02 13.28 -3.96
C VAL A 68 -6.06 12.93 -5.45
N THR A 69 -5.75 13.90 -6.31
CA THR A 69 -5.83 13.75 -7.79
C THR A 69 -4.51 13.37 -8.44
N THR A 70 -3.45 13.28 -7.66
CA THR A 70 -2.16 12.88 -8.21
C THR A 70 -2.13 11.36 -8.34
N ASN A 71 -2.11 10.87 -9.56
CA ASN A 71 -1.92 9.46 -9.92
C ASN A 71 -0.58 8.87 -9.41
N ASN A 72 0.12 9.58 -8.53
CA ASN A 72 1.47 9.30 -8.07
C ASN A 72 1.65 9.33 -6.55
N ILE A 73 0.57 9.27 -5.74
CA ILE A 73 0.72 9.10 -4.29
C ILE A 73 0.82 7.61 -4.00
N GLU A 74 1.90 7.26 -3.35
CA GLU A 74 2.01 5.93 -2.75
C GLU A 74 1.04 5.87 -1.57
N TYR A 75 -0.02 5.07 -1.71
CA TYR A 75 -0.90 4.76 -0.59
C TYR A 75 -0.08 4.10 0.52
N ALA A 76 -0.45 4.39 1.78
CA ALA A 76 0.18 3.73 2.92
C ALA A 76 0.24 2.21 2.69
N TYR A 77 1.33 1.59 3.06
CA TYR A 77 1.54 0.15 2.88
C TYR A 77 0.36 -0.67 3.40
N ASP A 78 -0.19 -0.30 4.57
CA ASP A 78 -1.34 -0.98 5.19
C ASP A 78 -2.57 -1.01 4.28
N SER A 79 -2.87 0.10 3.59
CA SER A 79 -3.98 0.15 2.63
C SER A 79 -3.73 -0.80 1.47
N ARG A 80 -2.53 -0.73 0.87
CA ARG A 80 -2.14 -1.60 -0.25
C ARG A 80 -2.09 -3.08 0.14
N SER A 81 -1.75 -3.39 1.38
CA SER A 81 -1.62 -4.79 1.84
C SER A 81 -2.97 -5.52 1.87
N HIS A 82 -4.07 -4.78 2.03
CA HIS A 82 -5.44 -5.34 2.09
C HIS A 82 -6.19 -5.28 0.75
N GLU A 83 -5.64 -4.57 -0.24
CA GLU A 83 -6.22 -4.47 -1.58
C GLU A 83 -5.76 -5.64 -2.45
N GLU A 84 -6.63 -6.17 -3.31
CA GLU A 84 -6.35 -7.18 -4.35
C GLU A 84 -5.56 -8.40 -3.82
N THR A 85 -5.89 -8.88 -2.64
CA THR A 85 -5.14 -9.96 -1.97
C THR A 85 -5.11 -11.24 -2.78
N GLN A 86 -6.22 -11.60 -3.46
CA GLN A 86 -6.29 -12.79 -4.32
C GLN A 86 -5.36 -12.66 -5.53
N GLY A 87 -5.35 -11.49 -6.19
CA GLY A 87 -4.45 -11.23 -7.32
C GLY A 87 -2.97 -11.30 -6.89
N LYS A 88 -2.63 -10.78 -5.71
CA LYS A 88 -1.26 -10.87 -5.16
C LYS A 88 -0.85 -12.29 -4.85
N GLN A 89 -1.76 -13.12 -4.36
CA GLN A 89 -1.50 -14.54 -4.14
C GLN A 89 -1.22 -15.27 -5.45
N GLN A 90 -2.02 -15.04 -6.49
CA GLN A 90 -1.79 -15.63 -7.81
C GLN A 90 -0.45 -15.22 -8.43
N ILE A 91 -0.07 -13.93 -8.25
CA ILE A 91 1.24 -13.44 -8.66
C ILE A 91 2.35 -14.16 -7.88
N ALA A 92 2.21 -14.29 -6.57
CA ALA A 92 3.18 -14.97 -5.73
C ALA A 92 3.33 -16.46 -6.07
N GLU A 93 2.24 -17.16 -6.33
CA GLU A 93 2.24 -18.54 -6.81
C GLU A 93 3.00 -18.67 -8.13
N THR A 94 2.73 -17.78 -9.09
CA THR A 94 3.46 -17.77 -10.36
C THR A 94 4.93 -17.42 -10.16
N ALA A 95 5.23 -16.41 -9.37
CA ALA A 95 6.60 -15.99 -9.08
C ALA A 95 7.41 -17.10 -8.39
N SER A 96 6.79 -17.88 -7.52
CA SER A 96 7.45 -18.97 -6.81
C SER A 96 7.97 -20.06 -7.74
N THR A 97 7.41 -20.22 -8.94
CA THR A 97 7.88 -21.21 -9.93
C THR A 97 9.27 -20.89 -10.50
N PHE A 98 9.76 -19.66 -10.33
CA PHE A 98 11.11 -19.24 -10.74
C PHE A 98 12.15 -19.46 -9.64
N LEU A 99 11.73 -19.91 -8.45
CA LEU A 99 12.59 -20.06 -7.30
C LEU A 99 13.11 -21.50 -7.18
N THR A 100 14.38 -21.59 -6.78
CA THR A 100 15.06 -22.86 -6.47
C THR A 100 15.92 -22.71 -5.22
N ASP A 101 16.33 -23.82 -4.66
CA ASP A 101 17.27 -23.85 -3.52
C ASP A 101 18.60 -23.15 -3.88
N ASN A 102 19.29 -22.65 -2.86
CA ASN A 102 20.61 -22.04 -2.93
C ASN A 102 20.69 -20.72 -3.72
N GLN A 103 19.56 -20.04 -3.95
CA GLN A 103 19.52 -18.75 -4.65
C GLN A 103 19.76 -17.56 -3.73
N SER A 104 20.27 -16.49 -4.33
CA SER A 104 20.29 -15.13 -3.78
C SER A 104 19.19 -14.30 -4.45
N ILE A 105 18.34 -13.65 -3.67
CA ILE A 105 17.11 -13.02 -4.17
C ILE A 105 17.03 -11.59 -3.64
N PHE A 106 16.79 -10.63 -4.55
CA PHE A 106 16.29 -9.31 -4.15
C PHE A 106 14.76 -9.31 -4.12
N ILE A 107 14.18 -8.79 -3.05
CA ILE A 107 12.73 -8.61 -2.91
C ILE A 107 12.46 -7.18 -2.44
N ASP A 108 11.67 -6.42 -3.22
CA ASP A 108 11.28 -5.07 -2.88
C ASP A 108 10.27 -5.02 -1.71
N SER A 109 10.01 -3.82 -1.20
CA SER A 109 9.14 -3.58 -0.05
C SER A 109 7.64 -3.62 -0.33
N SER A 110 7.22 -3.99 -1.56
CA SER A 110 5.81 -3.94 -1.94
C SER A 110 4.95 -4.99 -1.25
N SER A 111 3.66 -4.70 -1.11
CA SER A 111 2.69 -5.66 -0.59
C SER A 111 2.47 -6.85 -1.52
N THR A 112 2.71 -6.69 -2.82
CA THR A 112 2.69 -7.77 -3.80
C THR A 112 3.83 -8.74 -3.58
N CYS A 113 5.06 -8.23 -3.44
CA CYS A 113 6.23 -9.06 -3.14
C CYS A 113 6.16 -9.71 -1.76
N ALA A 114 5.53 -9.06 -0.78
CA ALA A 114 5.31 -9.65 0.54
C ALA A 114 4.42 -10.91 0.52
N ALA A 115 3.58 -11.09 -0.50
CA ALA A 115 2.81 -12.31 -0.68
C ALA A 115 3.68 -13.54 -1.06
N LEU A 116 4.91 -13.30 -1.53
CA LEU A 116 5.85 -14.38 -1.87
C LEU A 116 6.46 -15.06 -0.62
N ALA A 117 6.47 -14.39 0.53
CA ALA A 117 7.14 -14.86 1.74
C ALA A 117 6.79 -16.31 2.17
N PRO A 118 5.52 -16.77 2.13
CA PRO A 118 5.20 -18.16 2.48
C PRO A 118 5.85 -19.19 1.56
N HIS A 119 6.06 -18.87 0.28
CA HIS A 119 6.67 -19.78 -0.70
C HIS A 119 8.18 -19.92 -0.50
N LEU A 120 8.84 -18.92 0.05
CA LEU A 120 10.28 -18.96 0.35
C LEU A 120 10.62 -19.91 1.49
N GLY A 121 9.69 -20.10 2.43
CA GLY A 121 9.88 -21.00 3.57
C GLY A 121 10.02 -22.48 3.21
N THR A 122 9.67 -22.88 2.00
CA THR A 122 9.76 -24.27 1.52
C THR A 122 11.10 -24.61 0.87
N LEU A 123 11.90 -23.62 0.52
CA LEU A 123 13.18 -23.75 -0.17
C LEU A 123 14.36 -23.78 0.83
N GLN A 124 15.50 -24.30 0.40
CA GLN A 124 16.66 -24.46 1.25
C GLN A 124 17.78 -23.49 0.90
N ASN A 125 18.50 -23.01 1.93
CA ASN A 125 19.69 -22.20 1.80
C ASN A 125 19.49 -20.93 0.92
N LEU A 126 18.40 -20.20 1.16
CA LEU A 126 18.15 -18.94 0.46
C LEU A 126 18.88 -17.78 1.13
N ARG A 127 19.37 -16.85 0.30
CA ARG A 127 19.80 -15.52 0.71
C ARG A 127 18.79 -14.51 0.21
N VAL A 128 18.14 -13.78 1.11
CA VAL A 128 17.15 -12.77 0.75
C VAL A 128 17.66 -11.40 1.15
N ILE A 129 17.74 -10.50 0.19
CA ILE A 129 18.10 -9.10 0.38
C ILE A 129 16.84 -8.27 0.17
N THR A 130 16.48 -7.46 1.15
CA THR A 130 15.26 -6.64 1.07
C THR A 130 15.41 -5.30 1.79
N ASN A 131 14.70 -4.30 1.30
CA ASN A 131 14.49 -3.03 2.00
C ASN A 131 13.11 -2.96 2.66
N GLY A 132 12.29 -4.03 2.55
CA GLY A 132 10.93 -4.10 3.07
C GLY A 132 10.87 -4.58 4.51
N ILE A 133 10.33 -3.75 5.41
CA ILE A 133 10.20 -4.07 6.84
C ILE A 133 9.28 -5.27 7.05
N GLU A 134 8.12 -5.28 6.39
CA GLU A 134 7.16 -6.39 6.54
C GLU A 134 7.70 -7.69 5.96
N ILE A 135 8.45 -7.65 4.87
CA ILE A 135 9.12 -8.82 4.31
C ILE A 135 10.15 -9.36 5.30
N ALA A 136 11.00 -8.48 5.83
CA ALA A 136 11.98 -8.87 6.83
C ALA A 136 11.32 -9.49 8.06
N ARG A 137 10.22 -8.90 8.55
CA ARG A 137 9.45 -9.44 9.68
C ARG A 137 8.90 -10.84 9.42
N ARG A 138 8.38 -11.10 8.21
CA ARG A 138 7.85 -12.43 7.83
C ARG A 138 8.96 -13.46 7.71
N LEU A 139 10.04 -13.09 7.03
CA LEU A 139 11.12 -14.02 6.71
C LEU A 139 12.04 -14.35 7.89
N ASN A 140 12.11 -13.49 8.90
CA ASN A 140 12.92 -13.72 10.12
C ASN A 140 12.53 -14.98 10.90
N ASN A 141 11.39 -15.58 10.61
CA ASN A 141 10.93 -16.80 11.26
C ASN A 141 11.33 -18.10 10.52
N TYR A 142 12.05 -18.00 9.40
CA TYR A 142 12.46 -19.16 8.61
C TYR A 142 13.95 -19.43 8.77
N GLU A 143 14.31 -20.56 9.37
CA GLU A 143 15.71 -20.95 9.63
C GLU A 143 16.51 -21.25 8.36
N ASN A 144 15.82 -21.61 7.28
CA ASN A 144 16.40 -21.90 5.96
C ASN A 144 16.75 -20.64 5.14
N ILE A 145 16.48 -19.43 5.68
CA ILE A 145 16.70 -18.16 5.00
C ILE A 145 17.77 -17.33 5.72
N THR A 146 18.83 -16.97 5.00
CA THR A 146 19.74 -15.92 5.42
C THR A 146 19.24 -14.58 4.96
N LEU A 147 18.73 -13.76 5.89
CA LEU A 147 18.09 -12.49 5.60
C LEU A 147 19.07 -11.32 5.75
N PHE A 148 19.18 -10.51 4.70
CA PHE A 148 19.88 -9.22 4.67
C PHE A 148 18.88 -8.09 4.55
N PHE A 149 18.74 -7.30 5.60
CA PHE A 149 17.86 -6.14 5.62
C PHE A 149 18.65 -4.86 5.37
N CYS A 150 18.26 -4.11 4.33
CA CYS A 150 18.87 -2.83 4.00
C CYS A 150 18.54 -1.80 5.08
N GLY A 151 19.56 -1.22 5.68
CA GLY A 151 19.39 -0.05 6.56
C GLY A 151 18.99 1.19 5.77
N GLY A 152 18.59 2.24 6.48
CA GLY A 152 18.31 3.53 5.85
C GLY A 152 17.22 4.32 6.56
N HIS A 153 16.71 5.34 5.89
CA HIS A 153 15.60 6.16 6.35
C HIS A 153 14.28 5.45 6.07
N ILE A 154 13.37 5.47 7.03
CA ILE A 154 12.01 4.94 6.87
C ILE A 154 11.04 6.11 6.76
N GLY A 155 10.45 6.28 5.59
CA GLY A 155 9.41 7.27 5.36
C GLY A 155 8.10 6.90 6.06
N TYR A 156 7.31 7.90 6.44
CA TYR A 156 6.01 7.66 7.07
C TYR A 156 5.09 6.84 6.14
N GLY A 157 4.61 5.70 6.62
CA GLY A 157 3.67 4.84 5.90
C GLY A 157 4.26 4.01 4.74
N THR A 158 5.56 4.12 4.45
CA THR A 158 6.17 3.44 3.29
C THR A 158 6.50 1.98 3.55
N ASN A 159 6.74 1.59 4.79
CA ASN A 159 7.22 0.25 5.15
C ASN A 159 8.53 -0.16 4.44
N SER A 160 9.34 0.84 4.05
CA SER A 160 10.56 0.66 3.27
C SER A 160 11.72 1.41 3.90
N ALA A 161 12.90 0.80 3.90
CA ALA A 161 14.15 1.51 4.11
C ALA A 161 14.62 2.14 2.79
N LEU A 162 14.94 3.43 2.83
CA LEU A 162 15.22 4.26 1.66
C LEU A 162 16.50 5.09 1.85
N GLY A 163 16.94 5.74 0.78
CA GLY A 163 18.07 6.68 0.77
C GLY A 163 19.42 6.03 0.47
N ASP A 164 20.45 6.84 0.57
CA ASP A 164 21.81 6.49 0.12
C ASP A 164 22.39 5.27 0.86
N PHE A 165 22.06 5.11 2.14
CA PHE A 165 22.49 3.94 2.92
C PHE A 165 21.89 2.65 2.37
N ALA A 166 20.59 2.66 2.04
CA ALA A 166 19.92 1.48 1.46
C ALA A 166 20.50 1.16 0.08
N THR A 167 20.72 2.17 -0.75
CA THR A 167 21.33 2.02 -2.07
C THR A 167 22.75 1.48 -1.98
N SER A 168 23.58 2.07 -1.10
CA SER A 168 24.96 1.62 -0.89
C SER A 168 25.01 0.18 -0.35
N PHE A 169 24.08 -0.18 0.52
CA PHE A 169 23.99 -1.54 1.04
C PHE A 169 23.68 -2.55 -0.07
N ILE A 170 22.66 -2.28 -0.87
CA ILE A 170 22.23 -3.16 -1.99
C ILE A 170 23.36 -3.36 -3.00
N ASN A 171 24.15 -2.34 -3.29
CA ASN A 171 25.26 -2.40 -4.25
C ASN A 171 26.38 -3.37 -3.84
N ASN A 172 26.40 -3.87 -2.60
CA ASN A 172 27.38 -4.89 -2.17
C ASN A 172 26.92 -6.32 -2.45
N PHE A 173 25.75 -6.52 -3.04
CA PHE A 173 25.19 -7.84 -3.28
C PHE A 173 24.98 -8.09 -4.78
N HIS A 174 25.14 -9.34 -5.15
CA HIS A 174 24.64 -9.88 -6.41
C HIS A 174 23.54 -10.89 -6.10
N ALA A 175 22.46 -10.84 -6.86
CA ALA A 175 21.36 -11.76 -6.73
C ALA A 175 21.09 -12.47 -8.06
N ASP A 176 20.63 -13.71 -7.97
CA ASP A 176 20.26 -14.53 -9.13
C ASP A 176 18.93 -14.06 -9.73
N ILE A 177 18.04 -13.55 -8.87
CA ILE A 177 16.71 -13.08 -9.29
C ILE A 177 16.30 -11.87 -8.45
N CYS A 178 15.50 -10.98 -9.06
CA CYS A 178 14.93 -9.82 -8.41
C CYS A 178 13.42 -9.78 -8.61
N PHE A 179 12.67 -9.70 -7.51
CA PHE A 179 11.22 -9.48 -7.52
C PHE A 179 10.94 -8.04 -7.14
N MET A 180 10.34 -7.32 -8.08
CA MET A 180 9.96 -5.93 -7.93
C MET A 180 8.52 -5.73 -8.38
N SER A 181 7.81 -4.86 -7.69
CA SER A 181 6.50 -4.39 -8.10
C SER A 181 6.61 -2.98 -8.68
N CYS A 182 5.72 -2.63 -9.59
CA CYS A 182 5.63 -1.29 -10.14
C CYS A 182 4.17 -0.82 -10.18
N ARG A 183 3.95 0.48 -10.27
CA ARG A 183 2.61 1.09 -10.39
C ARG A 183 1.99 0.89 -11.75
N GLY A 184 2.80 0.83 -12.76
CA GLY A 184 2.37 0.61 -14.13
C GLY A 184 3.49 0.05 -14.96
N LEU A 185 3.14 -0.72 -15.98
CA LEU A 185 4.05 -1.30 -16.93
C LEU A 185 3.49 -1.10 -18.34
N ASP A 186 4.34 -0.63 -19.24
CA ASP A 186 4.03 -0.60 -20.65
C ASP A 186 5.22 -1.07 -21.50
N ARG A 187 5.12 -0.94 -22.82
CA ARG A 187 6.20 -1.31 -23.76
C ARG A 187 7.49 -0.51 -23.61
N PHE A 188 7.47 0.59 -22.88
CA PHE A 188 8.64 1.47 -22.67
C PHE A 188 9.31 1.26 -21.32
N GLY A 189 8.66 0.59 -20.36
CA GLY A 189 9.24 0.26 -19.06
C GLY A 189 8.25 0.23 -17.91
N SER A 190 8.79 0.18 -16.71
CA SER A 190 8.05 0.22 -15.46
C SER A 190 7.97 1.65 -14.90
N TYR A 191 6.86 1.97 -14.26
CA TYR A 191 6.59 3.28 -13.67
C TYR A 191 6.32 3.15 -12.17
N GLU A 192 6.94 4.03 -11.39
CA GLU A 192 6.76 4.13 -9.95
C GLU A 192 6.04 5.41 -9.54
N ALA A 193 5.48 5.42 -8.32
CA ALA A 193 4.95 6.63 -7.70
C ALA A 193 6.10 7.58 -7.35
N LYS A 194 5.91 8.89 -7.56
CA LYS A 194 6.84 9.88 -7.02
C LYS A 194 6.67 9.96 -5.50
N TYR A 195 7.78 9.79 -4.78
CA TYR A 195 7.83 10.16 -3.38
C TYR A 195 7.80 11.69 -3.29
N ASN A 196 6.89 12.25 -2.51
CA ASN A 196 7.01 13.63 -2.06
C ASN A 196 8.11 13.64 -0.99
N GLN A 197 9.26 14.15 -1.37
CA GLN A 197 10.34 14.50 -0.45
C GLN A 197 9.94 15.70 0.40
#